data_41a042bea33d69645345a023519caeac
#
_entry.id   41a042bea33d69645345a023519caeac
#
_cell.length_a   1.000
_cell.length_b   1.000
_cell.length_c   1.000
_cell.angle_alpha   90.00
_cell.angle_beta   90.00
_cell.angle_gamma   90.00
#
_symmetry.space_group_name_H-M   'P 1'
#
loop_
_entity.id
_entity.type
_entity.pdbx_description
1 polymer ?
#
loop_
_entity_poly.entity_id
_entity_poly.type
_entity_poly.pdbx_seq_one_letter_code
_entity_poly.pdbx_strand_id
1 'polypeptide(L)'
;MRRAGYECEYLEAPHLLPLTSEVDIDGEVVQITNGKRENARAWFLYSNIDNADASMALKETPMEYIGLEASISRLKTYLEQNSDGFYAVLGFSQGATFGHILSQLVCAEKRVLGANTFCKIKCAVLLSGFPSMHNILLPDRATSGSVATNDSCSDMNDKLDLRSLHIYGDKDTSVPKSFAEKLSNLFVNPETYDHGKSHMIPHNKALIERVVTFLDSCYSLE
;
A
#
# COMPACT_ATOMS: atom_id res chain seq x y z
N MET A 1 -15.56 -2.81 13.86
CA MET A 1 -15.39 -1.39 13.50
C MET A 1 -16.72 -0.63 13.70
N ARG A 2 -17.85 -0.97 13.05
CA ARG A 2 -19.14 -0.25 13.26
C ARG A 2 -19.54 -0.07 14.73
N ARG A 3 -19.29 -1.06 15.61
CA ARG A 3 -19.58 -0.94 17.06
C ARG A 3 -18.67 0.07 17.80
N ALA A 4 -17.54 0.44 17.20
CA ALA A 4 -16.60 1.42 17.73
C ALA A 4 -16.79 2.82 17.10
N GLY A 5 -17.87 3.02 16.32
CA GLY A 5 -18.14 4.31 15.67
C GLY A 5 -17.42 4.53 14.35
N TYR A 6 -16.64 3.56 13.85
CA TYR A 6 -15.97 3.66 12.57
C TYR A 6 -16.80 3.02 11.45
N GLU A 7 -16.98 3.73 10.37
CA GLU A 7 -17.52 3.20 9.12
C GLU A 7 -16.38 2.84 8.17
N CYS A 8 -16.51 1.71 7.48
CA CYS A 8 -15.52 1.25 6.51
C CYS A 8 -16.17 1.21 5.13
N GLU A 9 -15.57 1.90 4.19
CA GLU A 9 -15.90 1.82 2.78
C GLU A 9 -14.84 1.01 2.03
N TYR A 10 -15.27 0.22 1.07
CA TYR A 10 -14.38 -0.64 0.29
C TYR A 10 -14.26 -0.08 -1.11
N LEU A 11 -13.05 0.33 -1.46
CA LEU A 11 -12.74 0.75 -2.81
C LEU A 11 -12.19 -0.44 -3.61
N GLU A 12 -12.85 -0.76 -4.71
CA GLU A 12 -12.38 -1.81 -5.61
C GLU A 12 -11.22 -1.33 -6.48
N ALA A 13 -10.17 -2.15 -6.57
CA ALA A 13 -9.07 -1.92 -7.49
C ALA A 13 -9.55 -1.95 -8.95
N PRO A 14 -9.03 -1.08 -9.84
CA PRO A 14 -9.60 -0.91 -11.18
C PRO A 14 -9.29 -2.07 -12.14
N HIS A 15 -8.14 -2.73 -11.98
CA HIS A 15 -7.67 -3.71 -12.96
C HIS A 15 -8.22 -5.10 -12.67
N LEU A 16 -9.14 -5.57 -13.52
CA LEU A 16 -9.66 -6.93 -13.45
C LEU A 16 -8.58 -7.91 -13.93
N LEU A 17 -8.26 -8.90 -13.10
CA LEU A 17 -7.37 -9.98 -13.47
C LEU A 17 -8.20 -11.13 -14.08
N PRO A 18 -7.97 -11.50 -15.34
CA PRO A 18 -8.65 -12.64 -15.93
C PRO A 18 -8.26 -13.94 -15.21
N LEU A 19 -9.14 -14.93 -15.24
CA LEU A 19 -8.86 -16.27 -14.67
C LEU A 19 -7.66 -16.93 -15.33
N THR A 20 -7.54 -16.74 -16.63
CA THR A 20 -6.40 -17.08 -17.45
C THR A 20 -6.26 -15.99 -18.50
N SER A 21 -5.11 -15.39 -18.63
CA SER A 21 -4.79 -14.55 -19.77
C SER A 21 -3.57 -15.13 -20.48
N GLU A 22 -3.68 -15.23 -21.79
CA GLU A 22 -2.53 -15.38 -22.63
C GLU A 22 -2.03 -13.98 -22.95
N VAL A 23 -0.86 -13.64 -22.46
CA VAL A 23 -0.18 -12.38 -22.80
C VAL A 23 0.96 -12.74 -23.71
N ASP A 24 0.93 -12.24 -24.93
CA ASP A 24 2.07 -12.33 -25.84
C ASP A 24 3.15 -11.34 -25.38
N ILE A 25 4.24 -11.86 -24.89
CA ILE A 25 5.44 -11.09 -24.55
C ILE A 25 6.53 -11.55 -25.51
N ASP A 26 6.87 -10.71 -26.47
CA ASP A 26 7.93 -10.94 -27.47
C ASP A 26 7.75 -12.26 -28.29
N GLY A 27 6.49 -12.67 -28.54
CA GLY A 27 6.16 -13.88 -29.29
C GLY A 27 6.06 -15.15 -28.44
N GLU A 28 6.20 -15.04 -27.12
CA GLU A 28 5.88 -16.12 -26.17
C GLU A 28 4.53 -15.88 -25.50
N VAL A 29 3.64 -16.84 -25.62
CA VAL A 29 2.35 -16.82 -24.94
C VAL A 29 2.55 -17.25 -23.49
N VAL A 30 2.50 -16.29 -22.58
CA VAL A 30 2.58 -16.54 -21.14
C VAL A 30 1.16 -16.64 -20.59
N GLN A 31 0.82 -17.79 -20.01
CA GLN A 31 -0.44 -17.97 -19.30
C GLN A 31 -0.33 -17.40 -17.90
N ILE A 32 -1.08 -16.34 -17.61
CA ILE A 32 -1.26 -15.80 -16.26
C ILE A 32 -2.49 -16.46 -15.65
N THR A 33 -2.30 -17.35 -14.68
CA THR A 33 -3.40 -17.95 -13.93
C THR A 33 -3.62 -17.21 -12.62
N ASN A 34 -4.81 -16.69 -12.45
CA ASN A 34 -5.24 -15.97 -11.25
C ASN A 34 -5.73 -16.93 -10.13
N GLY A 35 -5.26 -18.15 -10.08
CA GLY A 35 -5.50 -19.07 -8.96
C GLY A 35 -6.97 -19.28 -8.57
N LYS A 36 -7.92 -19.38 -9.49
CA LYS A 36 -9.34 -19.68 -9.25
C LYS A 36 -10.19 -18.58 -8.58
N ARG A 37 -9.72 -17.35 -8.48
CA ARG A 37 -10.54 -16.24 -7.97
C ARG A 37 -11.28 -15.57 -9.11
N GLU A 38 -12.56 -15.80 -9.23
CA GLU A 38 -13.42 -15.02 -10.12
C GLU A 38 -13.38 -13.55 -9.70
N ASN A 39 -13.25 -12.65 -10.69
CA ASN A 39 -13.23 -11.20 -10.49
C ASN A 39 -12.11 -10.67 -9.57
N ALA A 40 -10.96 -11.35 -9.49
CA ALA A 40 -9.81 -10.80 -8.79
C ALA A 40 -9.38 -9.46 -9.44
N ARG A 41 -8.97 -8.52 -8.60
CA ARG A 41 -8.59 -7.17 -9.04
C ARG A 41 -7.24 -6.79 -8.45
N ALA A 42 -6.52 -5.94 -9.19
CA ALA A 42 -5.24 -5.40 -8.79
C ALA A 42 -5.24 -3.87 -8.83
N TRP A 43 -4.46 -3.25 -7.97
CA TRP A 43 -4.20 -1.81 -7.99
C TRP A 43 -3.20 -1.44 -9.09
N PHE A 44 -2.30 -2.34 -9.42
CA PHE A 44 -1.32 -2.23 -10.51
C PHE A 44 -0.81 -3.63 -10.87
N LEU A 45 -0.28 -3.76 -12.06
CA LEU A 45 0.41 -4.97 -12.52
C LEU A 45 1.92 -4.71 -12.50
N TYR A 46 2.68 -5.77 -12.35
CA TYR A 46 4.13 -5.68 -12.40
C TYR A 46 4.61 -5.95 -13.83
N SER A 47 5.50 -5.12 -14.36
CA SER A 47 6.20 -5.43 -15.60
C SER A 47 7.21 -6.56 -15.38
N ASN A 48 7.42 -7.39 -16.41
CA ASN A 48 8.47 -8.42 -16.47
C ASN A 48 8.39 -9.53 -15.40
N ILE A 49 7.22 -9.75 -14.78
CA ILE A 49 7.01 -10.90 -13.89
C ILE A 49 5.64 -11.52 -14.11
N ASP A 50 5.55 -12.80 -13.77
CA ASP A 50 4.25 -13.45 -13.64
C ASP A 50 3.48 -12.82 -12.45
N ASN A 51 2.44 -12.07 -12.77
CA ASN A 51 1.60 -11.42 -11.75
C ASN A 51 0.81 -12.41 -10.89
N ALA A 52 0.85 -13.70 -11.21
CA ALA A 52 0.30 -14.77 -10.36
C ALA A 52 1.24 -15.11 -9.20
N ASP A 53 2.54 -14.85 -9.31
CA ASP A 53 3.53 -15.08 -8.26
C ASP A 53 3.94 -13.76 -7.58
N ALA A 54 3.17 -13.36 -6.56
CA ALA A 54 3.46 -12.17 -5.77
C ALA A 54 4.85 -12.21 -5.09
N SER A 55 5.46 -13.39 -4.95
CA SER A 55 6.80 -13.51 -4.36
C SER A 55 7.87 -12.86 -5.25
N MET A 56 7.63 -12.80 -6.55
CA MET A 56 8.52 -12.12 -7.50
C MET A 56 8.52 -10.61 -7.31
N ALA A 57 7.42 -10.02 -6.85
CA ALA A 57 7.32 -8.59 -6.54
C ALA A 57 8.21 -8.16 -5.36
N LEU A 58 8.71 -9.11 -4.58
CA LEU A 58 9.60 -8.87 -3.46
C LEU A 58 11.09 -8.91 -3.85
N LYS A 59 11.43 -9.23 -5.10
CA LYS A 59 12.80 -9.15 -5.60
C LYS A 59 13.18 -7.70 -5.85
N GLU A 60 14.40 -7.34 -5.51
CA GLU A 60 14.97 -5.98 -5.61
C GLU A 60 15.18 -5.50 -7.07
N THR A 61 14.51 -6.09 -8.04
CA THR A 61 14.61 -5.71 -9.46
C THR A 61 13.70 -4.51 -9.73
N PRO A 62 14.15 -3.45 -10.37
CA PRO A 62 13.29 -2.34 -10.77
C PRO A 62 12.14 -2.85 -11.63
N MET A 63 10.92 -2.59 -11.19
CA MET A 63 9.70 -2.98 -11.87
C MET A 63 8.84 -1.75 -12.10
N GLU A 64 8.25 -1.67 -13.28
CA GLU A 64 7.22 -0.70 -13.54
C GLU A 64 5.89 -1.20 -12.98
N TYR A 65 5.10 -0.28 -12.46
CA TYR A 65 3.75 -0.53 -12.00
C TYR A 65 2.77 -0.12 -13.11
N ILE A 66 2.40 -1.07 -13.95
CA ILE A 66 1.48 -0.85 -15.06
C ILE A 66 0.07 -0.55 -14.48
N GLY A 67 -0.54 0.53 -14.94
CA GLY A 67 -1.89 0.94 -14.52
C GLY A 67 -1.95 1.66 -13.17
N LEU A 68 -0.82 1.99 -12.55
CA LEU A 68 -0.78 2.72 -11.28
C LEU A 68 -1.47 4.08 -11.38
N GLU A 69 -1.24 4.82 -12.47
CA GLU A 69 -1.87 6.13 -12.69
C GLU A 69 -3.41 6.04 -12.72
N ALA A 70 -3.96 5.00 -13.33
CA ALA A 70 -5.39 4.77 -13.34
C ALA A 70 -5.94 4.52 -11.94
N SER A 71 -5.20 3.81 -11.10
CA SER A 71 -5.57 3.57 -9.70
C SER A 71 -5.51 4.84 -8.85
N ILE A 72 -4.48 5.66 -9.03
CA ILE A 72 -4.35 6.96 -8.35
C ILE A 72 -5.48 7.90 -8.80
N SER A 73 -5.75 7.98 -10.10
CA SER A 73 -6.82 8.82 -10.65
C SER A 73 -8.20 8.41 -10.13
N ARG A 74 -8.47 7.08 -10.08
CA ARG A 74 -9.73 6.55 -9.52
C ARG A 74 -9.89 6.93 -8.04
N LEU A 75 -8.82 6.78 -7.24
CA LEU A 75 -8.85 7.16 -5.84
C LEU A 75 -9.06 8.66 -5.67
N LYS A 76 -8.35 9.48 -6.45
CA LYS A 76 -8.50 10.93 -6.43
C LYS A 76 -9.95 11.34 -6.70
N THR A 77 -10.53 10.82 -7.77
CA THR A 77 -11.95 11.09 -8.12
C THR A 77 -12.89 10.67 -6.99
N TYR A 78 -12.64 9.51 -6.37
CA TYR A 78 -13.43 9.03 -5.26
C TYR A 78 -13.34 9.97 -4.03
N LEU A 79 -12.14 10.43 -3.68
CA LEU A 79 -11.93 11.37 -2.57
C LEU A 79 -12.57 12.74 -2.85
N GLU A 80 -12.54 13.21 -4.09
CA GLU A 80 -13.17 14.47 -4.49
C GLU A 80 -14.70 14.41 -4.42
N GLN A 81 -15.29 13.27 -4.79
CA GLN A 81 -16.74 13.05 -4.75
C GLN A 81 -17.27 12.84 -3.31
N ASN A 82 -16.42 12.45 -2.37
CA ASN A 82 -16.80 12.23 -0.98
C ASN A 82 -16.22 13.35 -0.10
N SER A 83 -16.99 14.45 0.01
CA SER A 83 -16.57 15.71 0.63
C SER A 83 -16.24 15.57 2.11
N ASP A 84 -16.85 14.63 2.81
CA ASP A 84 -16.68 14.42 4.25
C ASP A 84 -15.32 13.80 4.60
N GLY A 85 -14.59 13.38 3.55
CA GLY A 85 -13.19 12.95 3.64
C GLY A 85 -12.99 11.63 4.37
N PHE A 86 -11.95 10.91 3.95
CA PHE A 86 -11.50 9.72 4.65
C PHE A 86 -10.54 10.12 5.76
N TYR A 87 -10.74 9.50 6.90
CA TYR A 87 -9.87 9.71 8.04
C TYR A 87 -8.63 8.81 8.00
N ALA A 88 -8.79 7.58 7.54
CA ALA A 88 -7.72 6.60 7.45
C ALA A 88 -7.81 5.76 6.19
N VAL A 89 -6.65 5.31 5.68
CA VAL A 89 -6.58 4.26 4.68
C VAL A 89 -6.23 2.95 5.36
N LEU A 90 -6.92 1.86 4.98
CA LEU A 90 -6.61 0.51 5.41
C LEU A 90 -6.35 -0.35 4.18
N GLY A 91 -5.17 -0.94 4.11
CA GLY A 91 -4.75 -1.80 3.00
C GLY A 91 -4.22 -3.15 3.45
N PHE A 92 -4.42 -4.19 2.62
CA PHE A 92 -3.88 -5.52 2.83
C PHE A 92 -3.08 -5.98 1.60
N SER A 93 -1.91 -6.58 1.82
CA SER A 93 -1.04 -7.11 0.77
C SER A 93 -0.71 -6.04 -0.28
N GLN A 94 -1.01 -6.24 -1.56
CA GLN A 94 -0.84 -5.21 -2.60
C GLN A 94 -1.62 -3.92 -2.28
N GLY A 95 -2.78 -4.02 -1.62
CA GLY A 95 -3.53 -2.86 -1.14
C GLY A 95 -2.78 -2.08 -0.05
N ALA A 96 -1.96 -2.73 0.78
CA ALA A 96 -1.09 -2.04 1.73
C ALA A 96 0.07 -1.33 1.03
N THR A 97 0.64 -1.94 -0.01
CA THR A 97 1.66 -1.28 -0.85
C THR A 97 1.07 -0.08 -1.60
N PHE A 98 -0.16 -0.19 -2.10
CA PHE A 98 -0.88 0.97 -2.65
C PHE A 98 -1.16 2.03 -1.58
N GLY A 99 -1.49 1.63 -0.35
CA GLY A 99 -1.62 2.51 0.82
C GLY A 99 -0.31 3.25 1.16
N HIS A 100 0.85 2.61 0.95
CA HIS A 100 2.15 3.29 1.05
C HIS A 100 2.32 4.37 -0.03
N ILE A 101 1.97 4.07 -1.30
CA ILE A 101 1.99 5.06 -2.39
C ILE A 101 1.06 6.24 -2.05
N LEU A 102 -0.13 5.95 -1.53
CA LEU A 102 -1.06 6.98 -1.08
C LEU A 102 -0.48 7.83 0.06
N SER A 103 0.23 7.21 1.00
CA SER A 103 0.91 7.93 2.09
C SER A 103 1.99 8.89 1.56
N GLN A 104 2.70 8.52 0.49
CA GLN A 104 3.62 9.43 -0.20
C GLN A 104 2.87 10.62 -0.81
N LEU A 105 1.73 10.40 -1.48
CA LEU A 105 0.91 11.48 -2.04
C LEU A 105 0.39 12.43 -0.95
N VAL A 106 -0.08 11.90 0.18
CA VAL A 106 -0.50 12.72 1.34
C VAL A 106 0.65 13.61 1.83
N CYS A 107 1.84 13.04 2.01
CA CYS A 107 3.00 13.79 2.46
C CYS A 107 3.48 14.82 1.41
N ALA A 108 3.38 14.48 0.11
CA ALA A 108 3.69 15.40 -0.96
C ALA A 108 2.73 16.59 -1.00
N GLU A 109 1.42 16.37 -0.89
CA GLU A 109 0.42 17.44 -0.85
C GLU A 109 0.58 18.35 0.35
N LYS A 110 0.90 17.82 1.54
CA LYS A 110 1.19 18.63 2.73
C LYS A 110 2.35 19.60 2.53
N ARG A 111 3.28 19.27 1.63
CA ARG A 111 4.44 20.12 1.31
C ARG A 111 4.11 21.20 0.26
N VAL A 112 3.04 21.02 -0.51
CA VAL A 112 2.60 21.95 -1.56
C VAL A 112 1.40 22.73 -1.06
N LEU A 113 1.57 24.05 -0.92
CA LEU A 113 0.49 24.95 -0.48
C LEU A 113 -0.66 24.92 -1.48
N GLY A 114 -1.87 24.62 -1.02
CA GLY A 114 -3.11 24.63 -1.80
C GLY A 114 -3.57 23.28 -2.34
N ALA A 115 -2.79 22.23 -2.23
CA ALA A 115 -3.23 20.87 -2.51
C ALA A 115 -3.94 20.28 -1.27
N ASN A 116 -5.12 19.70 -1.39
CA ASN A 116 -5.91 19.23 -0.27
C ASN A 116 -6.74 17.96 -0.52
N THR A 117 -6.56 17.28 -1.65
CA THR A 117 -7.35 16.08 -1.96
C THR A 117 -7.00 14.91 -1.05
N PHE A 118 -5.71 14.62 -0.88
CA PHE A 118 -5.23 13.51 -0.06
C PHE A 118 -4.97 13.90 1.41
N CYS A 119 -4.79 15.18 1.71
CA CYS A 119 -4.46 15.65 3.07
C CYS A 119 -5.56 15.42 4.13
N LYS A 120 -6.76 15.05 3.70
CA LYS A 120 -7.85 14.59 4.58
C LYS A 120 -7.53 13.25 5.25
N ILE A 121 -6.60 12.47 4.70
CA ILE A 121 -6.14 11.21 5.27
C ILE A 121 -5.14 11.53 6.39
N LYS A 122 -5.46 11.10 7.59
CA LYS A 122 -4.68 11.38 8.81
C LYS A 122 -3.76 10.24 9.22
N CYS A 123 -4.09 9.02 8.82
CA CYS A 123 -3.28 7.85 9.16
C CYS A 123 -3.47 6.68 8.19
N ALA A 124 -2.55 5.72 8.26
CA ALA A 124 -2.56 4.52 7.47
C ALA A 124 -2.48 3.27 8.34
N VAL A 125 -3.28 2.25 8.02
CA VAL A 125 -3.22 0.90 8.61
C VAL A 125 -2.85 -0.07 7.49
N LEU A 126 -1.63 -0.59 7.53
CA LEU A 126 -1.02 -1.37 6.46
C LEU A 126 -0.78 -2.81 6.93
N LEU A 127 -1.55 -3.76 6.37
CA LEU A 127 -1.50 -5.16 6.75
C LEU A 127 -0.73 -5.96 5.70
N SER A 128 0.29 -6.71 6.12
CA SER A 128 1.12 -7.58 5.26
C SER A 128 1.57 -6.87 3.98
N GLY A 129 2.00 -5.61 4.12
CA GLY A 129 2.48 -4.78 3.02
C GLY A 129 3.99 -4.84 2.85
N PHE A 130 4.46 -4.34 1.71
CA PHE A 130 5.87 -4.17 1.40
C PHE A 130 6.12 -2.78 0.78
N PRO A 131 7.36 -2.26 0.83
CA PRO A 131 7.68 -0.97 0.24
C PRO A 131 7.31 -0.92 -1.25
N SER A 132 6.67 0.17 -1.67
CA SER A 132 6.57 0.47 -3.10
C SER A 132 7.94 0.84 -3.64
N MET A 133 8.31 0.31 -4.80
CA MET A 133 9.49 0.75 -5.53
C MET A 133 9.25 2.09 -6.25
N HIS A 134 7.99 2.51 -6.36
CA HIS A 134 7.62 3.79 -6.94
C HIS A 134 7.75 4.89 -5.87
N ASN A 135 8.70 5.79 -6.06
CA ASN A 135 8.93 6.91 -5.15
C ASN A 135 8.38 8.21 -5.75
N ILE A 136 7.27 8.69 -5.20
CA ILE A 136 6.58 9.91 -5.67
C ILE A 136 7.23 11.18 -5.09
N LEU A 137 7.91 11.07 -3.94
CA LEU A 137 8.42 12.23 -3.21
C LEU A 137 9.72 12.81 -3.76
N LEU A 138 10.39 12.13 -4.68
CA LEU A 138 11.70 12.51 -5.19
C LEU A 138 11.70 12.61 -6.73
N PRO A 139 10.95 13.56 -7.35
CA PRO A 139 10.96 13.70 -8.81
C PRO A 139 12.35 14.11 -9.35
N ASP A 140 13.19 14.77 -8.57
CA ASP A 140 14.49 15.28 -9.01
C ASP A 140 15.64 14.25 -8.95
N ARG A 141 15.47 13.12 -8.28
CA ARG A 141 16.48 12.03 -8.26
C ARG A 141 16.41 11.08 -9.45
N ALA A 142 15.34 11.10 -10.23
CA ALA A 142 15.16 10.25 -11.41
C ALA A 142 16.12 10.56 -12.57
N THR A 143 16.84 11.70 -12.52
CA THR A 143 17.78 12.12 -13.58
C THR A 143 19.24 11.71 -13.34
N SER A 144 19.57 11.23 -12.16
CA SER A 144 20.91 10.66 -11.87
C SER A 144 20.78 9.15 -11.71
N GLY A 145 21.02 8.36 -12.73
CA GLY A 145 20.89 6.92 -12.86
C GLY A 145 21.42 6.01 -11.72
N SER A 146 21.35 6.43 -10.49
CA SER A 146 21.60 5.61 -9.31
C SER A 146 20.27 5.17 -8.71
N VAL A 147 19.93 3.90 -8.90
CA VAL A 147 18.94 3.19 -8.11
C VAL A 147 19.32 3.40 -6.64
N ALA A 148 18.53 4.17 -5.91
CA ALA A 148 18.69 4.27 -4.47
C ALA A 148 18.34 2.89 -3.89
N THR A 149 19.37 2.12 -3.56
CA THR A 149 19.20 0.91 -2.76
C THR A 149 18.62 1.33 -1.42
N ASN A 150 17.53 0.67 -1.01
CA ASN A 150 16.74 0.96 0.21
C ASN A 150 17.53 0.91 1.54
N ASP A 151 18.83 0.69 1.50
CA ASP A 151 19.67 0.54 2.70
C ASP A 151 20.22 1.86 3.28
N SER A 152 19.95 3.02 2.62
CA SER A 152 20.53 4.31 3.05
C SER A 152 19.53 5.40 3.41
N CYS A 153 18.29 5.08 3.79
CA CYS A 153 17.34 6.06 4.33
C CYS A 153 17.70 6.37 5.80
N SER A 154 18.85 7.01 6.04
CA SER A 154 19.32 7.36 7.38
C SER A 154 18.90 8.76 7.82
N ASP A 155 18.41 9.62 6.92
CA ASP A 155 17.98 10.96 7.25
C ASP A 155 16.50 11.02 7.58
N MET A 156 16.19 11.52 8.79
CA MET A 156 14.82 11.75 9.25
C MET A 156 13.98 12.61 8.29
N ASN A 157 14.61 13.38 7.40
CA ASN A 157 13.95 14.23 6.41
C ASN A 157 13.30 13.45 5.24
N ASP A 158 13.66 12.19 5.04
CA ASP A 158 13.15 11.38 3.93
C ASP A 158 11.96 10.48 4.36
N LYS A 159 11.64 10.42 5.65
CA LYS A 159 10.53 9.61 6.15
C LYS A 159 9.18 10.28 5.93
N LEU A 160 8.15 9.42 5.79
CA LEU A 160 6.76 9.85 5.65
C LEU A 160 6.20 10.33 7.00
N ASP A 161 5.88 11.61 7.10
CA ASP A 161 5.21 12.19 8.26
C ASP A 161 3.70 11.96 8.19
N LEU A 162 3.33 10.69 8.28
CA LEU A 162 1.96 10.23 8.40
C LEU A 162 1.91 9.13 9.45
N ARG A 163 1.00 9.25 10.42
CA ARG A 163 0.81 8.21 11.43
C ARG A 163 0.47 6.87 10.79
N SER A 164 1.15 5.82 11.20
CA SER A 164 0.96 4.50 10.58
C SER A 164 0.98 3.36 11.58
N LEU A 165 0.12 2.37 11.33
CA LEU A 165 0.11 1.08 12.01
C LEU A 165 0.40 -0.02 10.99
N HIS A 166 1.50 -0.74 11.20
CA HIS A 166 1.92 -1.85 10.35
C HIS A 166 1.60 -3.17 11.04
N ILE A 167 0.78 -3.99 10.39
CA ILE A 167 0.29 -5.27 10.91
C ILE A 167 0.83 -6.38 10.02
N TYR A 168 1.45 -7.39 10.61
CA TYR A 168 2.04 -8.52 9.89
C TYR A 168 1.96 -9.80 10.69
N GLY A 169 2.24 -10.93 10.05
CA GLY A 169 2.37 -12.23 10.70
C GLY A 169 3.79 -12.76 10.60
N ASP A 170 4.33 -13.28 11.67
CA ASP A 170 5.65 -13.91 11.71
C ASP A 170 5.73 -15.18 10.83
N LYS A 171 4.57 -15.79 10.52
CA LYS A 171 4.43 -16.96 9.65
C LYS A 171 3.96 -16.62 8.23
N ASP A 172 4.00 -15.35 7.86
CA ASP A 172 3.67 -14.92 6.51
C ASP A 172 4.82 -15.27 5.56
N THR A 173 4.58 -16.24 4.68
CA THR A 173 5.55 -16.67 3.64
C THR A 173 5.34 -15.94 2.32
N SER A 174 4.19 -15.30 2.11
CA SER A 174 3.89 -14.52 0.90
C SER A 174 4.52 -13.12 0.98
N VAL A 175 4.40 -12.47 2.14
CA VAL A 175 5.08 -11.21 2.45
C VAL A 175 5.82 -11.40 3.78
N PRO A 176 7.09 -11.83 3.74
CA PRO A 176 7.88 -12.03 4.94
C PRO A 176 7.93 -10.78 5.83
N LYS A 177 7.97 -10.99 7.13
CA LYS A 177 8.03 -9.94 8.16
C LYS A 177 9.06 -8.85 7.86
N SER A 178 10.22 -9.23 7.30
CA SER A 178 11.28 -8.28 6.95
C SER A 178 10.84 -7.19 5.95
N PHE A 179 9.89 -7.50 5.07
CA PHE A 179 9.33 -6.49 4.14
C PHE A 179 8.37 -5.54 4.85
N ALA A 180 7.55 -6.05 5.77
CA ALA A 180 6.69 -5.19 6.59
C ALA A 180 7.53 -4.27 7.50
N GLU A 181 8.65 -4.76 8.03
CA GLU A 181 9.61 -3.96 8.80
C GLU A 181 10.31 -2.91 7.91
N LYS A 182 10.76 -3.27 6.70
CA LYS A 182 11.27 -2.30 5.72
C LYS A 182 10.24 -1.21 5.42
N LEU A 183 8.96 -1.59 5.23
CA LEU A 183 7.88 -0.63 4.99
C LEU A 183 7.67 0.29 6.19
N SER A 184 7.61 -0.25 7.40
CA SER A 184 7.40 0.55 8.61
C SER A 184 8.53 1.56 8.83
N ASN A 185 9.77 1.20 8.52
CA ASN A 185 10.93 2.09 8.65
C ASN A 185 10.89 3.32 7.75
N LEU A 186 10.02 3.35 6.73
CA LEU A 186 9.80 4.51 5.87
C LEU A 186 8.90 5.58 6.51
N PHE A 187 8.30 5.32 7.66
CA PHE A 187 7.42 6.25 8.35
C PHE A 187 8.07 6.84 9.60
N VAL A 188 7.62 8.01 10.00
CA VAL A 188 8.01 8.65 11.25
C VAL A 188 7.21 8.01 12.39
N ASN A 189 7.91 7.46 13.40
CA ASN A 189 7.31 6.83 14.58
C ASN A 189 6.18 5.82 14.24
N PRO A 190 6.44 4.79 13.40
CA PRO A 190 5.44 3.80 13.05
C PRO A 190 5.07 2.94 14.26
N GLU A 191 3.80 2.56 14.36
CA GLU A 191 3.36 1.52 15.28
C GLU A 191 3.34 0.17 14.56
N THR A 192 3.67 -0.91 15.26
CA THR A 192 3.70 -2.26 14.68
C THR A 192 2.87 -3.23 15.51
N TYR A 193 2.32 -4.26 14.85
CA TYR A 193 1.60 -5.35 15.50
C TYR A 193 1.82 -6.67 14.76
N ASP A 194 2.40 -7.64 15.47
CA ASP A 194 2.54 -9.00 14.96
C ASP A 194 1.37 -9.86 15.42
N HIS A 195 0.63 -10.43 14.49
CA HIS A 195 -0.50 -11.30 14.80
C HIS A 195 -0.15 -12.79 14.86
N GLY A 196 1.09 -13.15 14.60
CA GLY A 196 1.60 -14.52 14.74
C GLY A 196 1.06 -15.55 13.74
N LYS A 197 0.46 -15.11 12.61
CA LYS A 197 -0.18 -16.00 11.63
C LYS A 197 0.43 -15.82 10.24
N SER A 198 -0.09 -16.59 9.26
CA SER A 198 0.29 -16.50 7.85
C SER A 198 -0.28 -15.26 7.15
N HIS A 199 -0.19 -15.20 5.81
CA HIS A 199 -0.69 -14.10 4.97
C HIS A 199 -2.23 -14.01 5.00
N MET A 200 -2.76 -13.32 6.00
CA MET A 200 -4.22 -13.19 6.20
C MET A 200 -4.56 -11.99 7.08
N ILE A 201 -5.80 -11.54 7.01
CA ILE A 201 -6.39 -10.61 7.97
C ILE A 201 -7.03 -11.44 9.10
N PRO A 202 -6.49 -11.44 10.32
CA PRO A 202 -7.10 -12.22 11.40
C PRO A 202 -8.47 -11.67 11.83
N HIS A 203 -9.47 -12.53 11.86
CA HIS A 203 -10.78 -12.20 12.37
C HIS A 203 -10.85 -12.41 13.90
N ASN A 204 -10.16 -11.57 14.66
CA ASN A 204 -10.16 -11.67 16.11
C ASN A 204 -10.33 -10.30 16.78
N LYS A 205 -10.78 -10.35 18.04
CA LYS A 205 -11.07 -9.16 18.84
C LYS A 205 -9.81 -8.31 19.07
N ALA A 206 -8.67 -8.96 19.33
CA ALA A 206 -7.43 -8.27 19.64
C ALA A 206 -6.94 -7.38 18.47
N LEU A 207 -7.03 -7.86 17.22
CA LEU A 207 -6.69 -7.05 16.06
C LEU A 207 -7.63 -5.86 15.92
N ILE A 208 -8.95 -6.09 16.08
CA ILE A 208 -9.94 -5.02 15.99
C ILE A 208 -9.68 -3.95 17.06
N GLU A 209 -9.45 -4.35 18.31
CA GLU A 209 -9.13 -3.45 19.41
C GLU A 209 -7.83 -2.67 19.13
N ARG A 210 -6.82 -3.33 18.60
CA ARG A 210 -5.55 -2.68 18.24
C ARG A 210 -5.74 -1.59 17.19
N VAL A 211 -6.49 -1.90 16.12
CA VAL A 211 -6.79 -0.93 15.05
C VAL A 211 -7.63 0.23 15.59
N VAL A 212 -8.67 -0.06 16.37
CA VAL A 212 -9.52 0.98 16.98
C VAL A 212 -8.72 1.89 17.89
N THR A 213 -7.91 1.34 18.80
CA THR A 213 -7.03 2.12 19.68
C THR A 213 -6.10 3.03 18.91
N PHE A 214 -5.51 2.53 17.80
CA PHE A 214 -4.67 3.34 16.94
C PHE A 214 -5.46 4.48 16.28
N LEU A 215 -6.64 4.19 15.72
CA LEU A 215 -7.48 5.20 15.09
C LEU A 215 -7.92 6.28 16.09
N ASP A 216 -8.35 5.88 17.31
CA ASP A 216 -8.73 6.81 18.37
C ASP A 216 -7.56 7.72 18.76
N SER A 217 -6.33 7.17 18.82
CA SER A 217 -5.15 7.96 19.12
C SER A 217 -4.79 8.97 18.02
N CYS A 218 -5.12 8.67 16.77
CA CYS A 218 -4.94 9.60 15.65
C CYS A 218 -6.01 10.70 15.66
N TYR A 219 -7.23 10.38 16.09
CA TYR A 219 -8.35 11.32 16.15
C TYR A 219 -8.20 12.35 17.27
N SER A 220 -7.66 11.94 18.40
CA SER A 220 -7.55 12.79 19.62
C SER A 220 -6.48 13.88 19.53
N LEU A 221 -5.74 13.97 18.42
CA LEU A 221 -4.68 14.97 18.22
C LEU A 221 -5.15 16.20 17.42
N GLU A 222 -6.42 16.27 17.07
CA GLU A 222 -7.08 17.46 16.49
C GLU A 222 -7.72 18.32 17.58
#